data_55688006268eda4f75659ae8758ddadc
#
_entry.id   55688006268eda4f75659ae8758ddadc
#
_cell.length_a   1.000
_cell.length_b   1.000
_cell.length_c   1.000
_cell.angle_alpha   90.00
_cell.angle_beta   90.00
_cell.angle_gamma   90.00
#
_symmetry.space_group_name_H-M   'P 1'
#
loop_
_entity.id
_entity.type
_entity.pdbx_description
1 polymer ?
#
loop_
_entity_poly.entity_id
_entity_poly.type
_entity_poly.pdbx_seq_one_letter_code
_entity_poly.pdbx_strand_id
1 'polypeptide(L)'
;MSDDPPARELREAQALLAAGDARAAAQRLRGVIARGPLPPGLEADVRYLLGHALGASGDRDGMSAEWTAVLRLDAVAAPSGQLLAPEEFESVAEAALGELPQELLDQLGNVAILIADRPSREMVADGIDPRILGLYHGVPMTLRSVSFGAPYADTIHLFRANLERVSATRGALVKRIRVVVLHETAHFFGHSEAQLRRMGLA
;
A
#
# COMPACT_ATOMS: atom_id res chain seq x y z
N MET A 1 24.82 12.99 9.22
CA MET A 1 23.52 12.96 8.53
C MET A 1 23.50 14.15 7.60
N SER A 2 23.67 13.93 6.31
CA SER A 2 23.69 15.01 5.32
C SER A 2 22.33 15.72 5.30
N ASP A 3 22.37 17.02 5.56
CA ASP A 3 21.19 17.91 5.47
C ASP A 3 20.94 18.24 3.99
N ASP A 4 20.67 17.21 3.22
CA ASP A 4 20.34 17.30 1.81
C ASP A 4 19.04 18.11 1.67
N PRO A 5 19.06 19.24 0.91
CA PRO A 5 17.92 20.12 0.81
C PRO A 5 16.58 19.42 0.45
N PRO A 6 16.53 18.49 -0.51
CA PRO A 6 15.29 17.76 -0.80
C PRO A 6 14.80 16.88 0.35
N ALA A 7 15.69 16.23 1.11
CA ALA A 7 15.29 15.41 2.24
C ALA A 7 14.73 16.25 3.39
N ARG A 8 15.24 17.47 3.59
CA ARG A 8 14.67 18.42 4.55
C ARG A 8 13.27 18.84 4.12
N GLU A 9 13.09 19.21 2.86
CA GLU A 9 11.79 19.63 2.32
C GLU A 9 10.73 18.51 2.45
N LEU A 10 11.12 17.25 2.24
CA LEU A 10 10.23 16.10 2.45
C LEU A 10 9.78 15.99 3.90
N ARG A 11 10.71 16.10 4.86
CA ARG A 11 10.37 16.06 6.30
C ARG A 11 9.44 17.20 6.71
N GLU A 12 9.69 18.43 6.19
CA GLU A 12 8.86 19.57 6.45
C GLU A 12 7.45 19.42 5.84
N ALA A 13 7.35 18.87 4.62
CA ALA A 13 6.07 18.56 4.00
C ALA A 13 5.30 17.47 4.77
N GLN A 14 5.97 16.45 5.28
CA GLN A 14 5.36 15.45 6.17
C GLN A 14 4.82 16.08 7.46
N ALA A 15 5.59 16.96 8.08
CA ALA A 15 5.14 17.67 9.28
C ALA A 15 3.90 18.55 9.01
N LEU A 16 3.85 19.24 7.86
CA LEU A 16 2.68 20.02 7.44
C LEU A 16 1.45 19.13 7.23
N LEU A 17 1.62 17.96 6.59
CA LEU A 17 0.54 16.98 6.42
C LEU A 17 0.02 16.47 7.77
N ALA A 18 0.92 16.15 8.69
CA ALA A 18 0.56 15.71 10.04
C ALA A 18 -0.17 16.80 10.84
N ALA A 19 0.14 18.08 10.59
CA ALA A 19 -0.54 19.23 11.15
C ALA A 19 -1.88 19.57 10.46
N GLY A 20 -2.25 18.86 9.37
CA GLY A 20 -3.46 19.11 8.60
C GLY A 20 -3.34 20.22 7.54
N ASP A 21 -2.15 20.81 7.36
CA ASP A 21 -1.91 21.85 6.35
C ASP A 21 -1.48 21.23 5.00
N ALA A 22 -2.44 20.54 4.38
CA ALA A 22 -2.24 19.87 3.10
C ALA A 22 -1.87 20.84 1.96
N ARG A 23 -2.40 22.08 1.99
CA ARG A 23 -2.11 23.08 0.95
C ARG A 23 -0.66 23.56 1.01
N ALA A 24 -0.16 23.89 2.19
CA ALA A 24 1.23 24.28 2.37
C ALA A 24 2.19 23.13 2.01
N ALA A 25 1.86 21.89 2.38
CA ALA A 25 2.62 20.72 1.98
C ALA A 25 2.68 20.56 0.46
N ALA A 26 1.55 20.67 -0.25
CA ALA A 26 1.50 20.58 -1.71
C ALA A 26 2.32 21.69 -2.38
N GLN A 27 2.21 22.94 -1.90
CA GLN A 27 2.98 24.06 -2.42
C GLN A 27 4.50 23.82 -2.28
N ARG A 28 4.95 23.36 -1.12
CA ARG A 28 6.35 23.06 -0.85
C ARG A 28 6.88 21.97 -1.78
N LEU A 29 6.14 20.86 -1.93
CA LEU A 29 6.53 19.72 -2.77
C LEU A 29 6.58 20.10 -4.27
N ARG A 30 5.63 20.89 -4.75
CA ARG A 30 5.68 21.46 -6.11
C ARG A 30 6.93 22.33 -6.30
N GLY A 31 7.32 23.10 -5.29
CA GLY A 31 8.55 23.87 -5.31
C GLY A 31 9.80 23.01 -5.41
N VAL A 32 9.82 21.81 -4.81
CA VAL A 32 10.93 20.85 -4.96
C VAL A 32 11.03 20.38 -6.41
N ILE A 33 9.93 19.96 -7.02
CA ILE A 33 9.89 19.49 -8.41
C ILE A 33 10.30 20.59 -9.38
N ALA A 34 9.88 21.82 -9.16
CA ALA A 34 10.17 22.97 -10.03
C ALA A 34 11.66 23.38 -10.07
N ARG A 35 12.45 22.96 -9.08
CA ARG A 35 13.90 23.29 -9.02
C ARG A 35 14.77 22.51 -10.01
N GLY A 36 14.24 21.44 -10.61
CA GLY A 36 14.95 20.67 -11.63
C GLY A 36 14.78 19.16 -11.46
N PRO A 37 15.45 18.37 -12.29
CA PRO A 37 15.34 16.92 -12.28
C PRO A 37 15.87 16.34 -10.98
N LEU A 38 15.15 15.34 -10.47
CA LEU A 38 15.49 14.59 -9.26
C LEU A 38 15.86 13.15 -9.63
N PRO A 39 16.69 12.46 -8.84
CA PRO A 39 16.84 11.01 -8.96
C PRO A 39 15.48 10.30 -8.86
N PRO A 40 15.23 9.25 -9.67
CA PRO A 40 13.90 8.63 -9.77
C PRO A 40 13.27 8.25 -8.43
N GLY A 41 14.03 7.67 -7.50
CA GLY A 41 13.50 7.29 -6.18
C GLY A 41 13.10 8.51 -5.33
N LEU A 42 13.89 9.59 -5.37
CA LEU A 42 13.58 10.82 -4.65
C LEU A 42 12.37 11.52 -5.28
N GLU A 43 12.29 11.55 -6.61
CA GLU A 43 11.14 12.11 -7.31
C GLU A 43 9.86 11.33 -6.97
N ALA A 44 9.95 9.99 -6.91
CA ALA A 44 8.84 9.15 -6.47
C ALA A 44 8.37 9.51 -5.06
N ASP A 45 9.30 9.74 -4.11
CA ASP A 45 8.96 10.12 -2.74
C ASP A 45 8.29 11.50 -2.65
N VAL A 46 8.79 12.48 -3.41
CA VAL A 46 8.20 13.82 -3.48
C VAL A 46 6.78 13.76 -4.06
N ARG A 47 6.59 13.05 -5.19
CA ARG A 47 5.28 12.89 -5.84
C ARG A 47 4.31 12.08 -4.98
N TYR A 48 4.79 11.09 -4.25
CA TYR A 48 3.97 10.31 -3.34
C TYR A 48 3.36 11.19 -2.25
N LEU A 49 4.19 12.01 -1.58
CA LEU A 49 3.70 12.96 -0.58
C LEU A 49 2.83 14.06 -1.19
N LEU A 50 3.14 14.52 -2.43
CA LEU A 50 2.31 15.49 -3.13
C LEU A 50 0.92 14.90 -3.42
N GLY A 51 0.82 13.65 -3.84
CA GLY A 51 -0.45 12.96 -4.01
C GLY A 51 -1.27 12.92 -2.73
N HIS A 52 -0.65 12.57 -1.59
CA HIS A 52 -1.32 12.64 -0.28
C HIS A 52 -1.82 14.05 0.06
N ALA A 53 -1.02 15.08 -0.20
CA ALA A 53 -1.39 16.46 0.07
C ALA A 53 -2.57 16.92 -0.81
N LEU A 54 -2.58 16.51 -2.08
CA LEU A 54 -3.65 16.81 -3.02
C LEU A 54 -4.95 16.09 -2.61
N GLY A 55 -4.87 14.81 -2.29
CA GLY A 55 -6.02 14.03 -1.81
C GLY A 55 -6.63 14.63 -0.54
N ALA A 56 -5.79 14.99 0.44
CA ALA A 56 -6.23 15.63 1.68
C ALA A 56 -6.84 17.03 1.46
N SER A 57 -6.48 17.72 0.37
CA SER A 57 -7.09 19.01 -0.02
C SER A 57 -8.31 18.87 -0.94
N GLY A 58 -8.70 17.62 -1.31
CA GLY A 58 -9.85 17.32 -2.16
C GLY A 58 -9.55 17.28 -3.66
N ASP A 59 -8.30 17.49 -4.09
CA ASP A 59 -7.86 17.39 -5.48
C ASP A 59 -7.56 15.91 -5.84
N ARG A 60 -8.61 15.14 -6.15
CA ARG A 60 -8.50 13.72 -6.49
C ARG A 60 -7.79 13.47 -7.82
N ASP A 61 -8.03 14.32 -8.82
CA ASP A 61 -7.41 14.19 -10.14
C ASP A 61 -5.91 14.44 -10.06
N GLY A 62 -5.50 15.47 -9.34
CA GLY A 62 -4.09 15.76 -9.05
C GLY A 62 -3.44 14.63 -8.25
N MET A 63 -4.09 14.09 -7.24
CA MET A 63 -3.62 12.93 -6.46
C MET A 63 -3.36 11.74 -7.39
N SER A 64 -4.35 11.36 -8.19
CA SER A 64 -4.24 10.20 -9.10
C SER A 64 -3.13 10.39 -10.14
N ALA A 65 -2.96 11.60 -10.69
CA ALA A 65 -1.90 11.93 -11.63
C ALA A 65 -0.51 11.76 -10.99
N GLU A 66 -0.29 12.29 -9.80
CA GLU A 66 0.98 12.18 -9.08
C GLU A 66 1.27 10.72 -8.69
N TRP A 67 0.28 10.00 -8.18
CA TRP A 67 0.43 8.59 -7.80
C TRP A 67 0.66 7.66 -9.00
N THR A 68 0.06 7.94 -10.15
CA THR A 68 0.39 7.25 -11.41
C THR A 68 1.85 7.48 -11.83
N ALA A 69 2.38 8.68 -11.58
CA ALA A 69 3.80 8.95 -11.82
C ALA A 69 4.70 8.15 -10.86
N VAL A 70 4.29 8.00 -9.60
CA VAL A 70 5.00 7.17 -8.59
C VAL A 70 5.15 5.73 -9.08
N LEU A 71 4.10 5.09 -9.63
CA LEU A 71 4.20 3.72 -10.16
C LEU A 71 5.33 3.57 -11.18
N ARG A 72 5.47 4.53 -12.10
CA ARG A 72 6.50 4.51 -13.15
C ARG A 72 7.89 4.74 -12.57
N LEU A 73 8.03 5.68 -11.64
CA LEU A 73 9.30 6.02 -11.01
C LEU A 73 9.80 4.90 -10.09
N ASP A 74 8.93 4.31 -9.28
CA ASP A 74 9.26 3.17 -8.42
C ASP A 74 9.61 1.91 -9.23
N ALA A 75 9.14 1.78 -10.48
CA ALA A 75 9.51 0.69 -11.37
C ALA A 75 10.94 0.84 -11.96
N VAL A 76 11.42 2.07 -12.13
CA VAL A 76 12.78 2.35 -12.66
C VAL A 76 13.79 2.65 -11.55
N ALA A 77 13.34 2.99 -10.34
CA ALA A 77 14.24 3.08 -9.20
C ALA A 77 14.88 1.71 -8.96
N ALA A 78 16.21 1.68 -8.76
CA ALA A 78 16.93 0.44 -8.59
C ALA A 78 16.23 -0.48 -7.59
N PRO A 79 15.89 -1.72 -7.95
CA PRO A 79 15.20 -2.63 -7.05
C PRO A 79 16.07 -2.86 -5.83
N SER A 80 15.48 -2.77 -4.64
CA SER A 80 16.04 -3.44 -3.48
C SER A 80 16.21 -4.91 -3.88
N GLY A 81 17.37 -5.51 -3.62
CA GLY A 81 17.63 -6.90 -4.02
C GLY A 81 16.45 -7.79 -3.60
N GLN A 82 16.10 -8.75 -4.41
CA GLN A 82 15.02 -9.69 -4.16
C GLN A 82 15.32 -10.48 -2.87
N LEU A 83 14.51 -10.27 -1.84
CA LEU A 83 14.68 -10.89 -0.52
C LEU A 83 14.13 -12.31 -0.45
N LEU A 84 13.14 -12.63 -1.28
CA LEU A 84 12.52 -13.95 -1.43
C LEU A 84 12.36 -14.29 -2.92
N ALA A 85 12.58 -15.55 -3.29
CA ALA A 85 12.15 -16.03 -4.60
C ALA A 85 10.62 -15.96 -4.74
N PRO A 86 10.06 -15.83 -5.96
CA PRO A 86 8.61 -15.75 -6.15
C PRO A 86 7.84 -16.88 -5.48
N GLU A 87 8.30 -18.12 -5.67
CA GLU A 87 7.67 -19.34 -5.13
C GLU A 87 7.75 -19.37 -3.59
N GLU A 88 8.83 -18.83 -3.03
CA GLU A 88 9.01 -18.73 -1.59
C GLU A 88 8.08 -17.65 -1.00
N PHE A 89 7.88 -16.54 -1.72
CA PHE A 89 6.94 -15.50 -1.32
C PHE A 89 5.51 -16.05 -1.29
N GLU A 90 5.09 -16.78 -2.31
CA GLU A 90 3.79 -17.47 -2.38
C GLU A 90 3.61 -18.43 -1.20
N SER A 91 4.58 -19.29 -0.97
CA SER A 91 4.55 -20.27 0.14
C SER A 91 4.41 -19.59 1.51
N VAL A 92 5.09 -18.46 1.73
CA VAL A 92 4.96 -17.68 2.98
C VAL A 92 3.55 -17.07 3.12
N ALA A 93 2.98 -16.57 2.03
CA ALA A 93 1.64 -16.00 2.06
C ALA A 93 0.56 -17.07 2.32
N GLU A 94 0.66 -18.23 1.67
CA GLU A 94 -0.23 -19.37 1.90
C GLU A 94 -0.10 -19.93 3.32
N ALA A 95 1.13 -20.07 3.82
CA ALA A 95 1.38 -20.53 5.19
C ALA A 95 0.76 -19.57 6.23
N ALA A 96 0.83 -18.24 5.98
CA ALA A 96 0.23 -17.25 6.86
C ALA A 96 -1.30 -17.39 6.92
N LEU A 97 -1.94 -17.67 5.79
CA LEU A 97 -3.38 -17.93 5.75
C LEU A 97 -3.73 -19.23 6.49
N GLY A 98 -2.90 -20.28 6.31
CA GLY A 98 -3.08 -21.59 6.96
C GLY A 98 -2.89 -21.58 8.49
N GLU A 99 -2.39 -20.48 9.09
CA GLU A 99 -2.30 -20.33 10.55
C GLU A 99 -3.64 -19.92 11.20
N LEU A 100 -4.63 -19.56 10.39
CA LEU A 100 -5.96 -19.23 10.91
C LEU A 100 -6.65 -20.48 11.50
N PRO A 101 -7.47 -20.31 12.56
CA PRO A 101 -8.34 -21.38 13.03
C PRO A 101 -9.20 -21.97 11.90
N GLN A 102 -9.45 -23.27 11.95
CA GLN A 102 -10.21 -23.98 10.89
C GLN A 102 -11.57 -23.35 10.63
N GLU A 103 -12.25 -22.91 11.68
CA GLU A 103 -13.56 -22.26 11.57
C GLU A 103 -13.51 -20.98 10.74
N LEU A 104 -12.40 -20.24 10.80
CA LEU A 104 -12.20 -19.03 9.96
C LEU A 104 -11.81 -19.39 8.53
N LEU A 105 -11.00 -20.44 8.35
CA LEU A 105 -10.68 -20.97 7.00
C LEU A 105 -11.92 -21.46 6.27
N ASP A 106 -12.81 -22.17 6.96
CA ASP A 106 -14.08 -22.64 6.42
C ASP A 106 -14.99 -21.49 5.99
N GLN A 107 -14.97 -20.36 6.72
CA GLN A 107 -15.72 -19.16 6.40
C GLN A 107 -15.10 -18.35 5.25
N LEU A 108 -13.77 -18.35 5.13
CA LEU A 108 -13.05 -17.74 4.02
C LEU A 108 -13.39 -18.42 2.68
N GLY A 109 -13.67 -19.73 2.72
CA GLY A 109 -13.98 -20.48 1.52
C GLY A 109 -12.86 -20.40 0.48
N ASN A 110 -13.18 -19.95 -0.73
CA ASN A 110 -12.25 -19.87 -1.87
C ASN A 110 -11.67 -18.46 -2.05
N VAL A 111 -11.23 -17.79 -0.99
CA VAL A 111 -10.50 -16.52 -1.13
C VAL A 111 -9.15 -16.78 -1.79
N ALA A 112 -8.90 -16.15 -2.93
CA ALA A 112 -7.63 -16.29 -3.64
C ALA A 112 -6.63 -15.22 -3.17
N ILE A 113 -5.37 -15.63 -2.98
CA ILE A 113 -4.26 -14.69 -2.82
C ILE A 113 -3.68 -14.39 -4.21
N LEU A 114 -3.69 -13.14 -4.61
CA LEU A 114 -3.11 -12.66 -5.86
C LEU A 114 -1.86 -11.84 -5.56
N ILE A 115 -0.73 -12.26 -6.12
CA ILE A 115 0.55 -11.58 -5.92
C ILE A 115 0.88 -10.79 -7.18
N ALA A 116 1.12 -9.49 -7.01
CA ALA A 116 1.61 -8.59 -8.06
C ALA A 116 2.80 -7.79 -7.51
N ASP A 117 3.60 -7.18 -8.37
CA ASP A 117 4.68 -6.33 -7.89
C ASP A 117 4.16 -5.05 -7.24
N ARG A 118 3.15 -4.43 -7.85
CA ARG A 118 2.52 -3.17 -7.40
C ARG A 118 1.04 -3.15 -7.79
N PRO A 119 0.24 -2.24 -7.22
CA PRO A 119 -1.11 -1.98 -7.71
C PRO A 119 -1.12 -1.66 -9.21
N SER A 120 -2.19 -2.03 -9.90
CA SER A 120 -2.36 -1.68 -11.29
C SER A 120 -2.59 -0.17 -11.46
N ARG A 121 -2.39 0.31 -12.70
CA ARG A 121 -2.63 1.72 -13.00
C ARG A 121 -4.10 2.11 -12.79
N GLU A 122 -5.01 1.20 -13.08
CA GLU A 122 -6.44 1.37 -12.89
C GLU A 122 -6.77 1.49 -11.39
N MET A 123 -6.22 0.61 -10.55
CA MET A 123 -6.37 0.69 -9.10
C MET A 123 -5.91 2.06 -8.57
N VAL A 124 -4.77 2.55 -9.04
CA VAL A 124 -4.25 3.86 -8.61
C VAL A 124 -5.10 5.01 -9.16
N ALA A 125 -5.64 4.90 -10.38
CA ALA A 125 -6.58 5.87 -10.93
C ALA A 125 -7.87 5.95 -10.11
N ASP A 126 -8.32 4.82 -9.55
CA ASP A 126 -9.47 4.73 -8.64
C ASP A 126 -9.15 5.20 -7.21
N GLY A 127 -7.92 5.64 -6.96
CA GLY A 127 -7.50 6.24 -5.68
C GLY A 127 -6.83 5.29 -4.71
N ILE A 128 -6.46 4.08 -5.14
CA ILE A 128 -5.65 3.17 -4.32
C ILE A 128 -4.21 3.69 -4.24
N ASP A 129 -3.67 3.72 -3.04
CA ASP A 129 -2.29 4.12 -2.78
C ASP A 129 -1.31 3.24 -3.57
N PRO A 130 -0.40 3.81 -4.41
CA PRO A 130 0.55 3.05 -5.22
C PRO A 130 1.54 2.22 -4.39
N ARG A 131 1.69 2.54 -3.11
CA ARG A 131 2.64 1.90 -2.19
C ARG A 131 1.96 1.05 -1.11
N ILE A 132 0.66 0.79 -1.25
CA ILE A 132 -0.06 -0.13 -0.37
C ILE A 132 0.60 -1.51 -0.38
N LEU A 133 0.60 -2.22 0.74
CA LEU A 133 1.26 -3.51 0.88
C LEU A 133 0.35 -4.69 0.52
N GLY A 134 -0.94 -4.55 0.81
CA GLY A 134 -1.99 -5.51 0.49
C GLY A 134 -3.30 -4.80 0.25
N LEU A 135 -4.30 -5.52 -0.24
CA LEU A 135 -5.65 -5.03 -0.46
C LEU A 135 -6.63 -6.20 -0.50
N TYR A 136 -7.58 -6.23 0.43
CA TYR A 136 -8.74 -7.07 0.27
C TYR A 136 -9.69 -6.45 -0.76
N HIS A 137 -10.07 -7.22 -1.76
CA HIS A 137 -11.07 -6.85 -2.75
C HIS A 137 -12.25 -7.80 -2.70
N GLY A 138 -13.40 -7.29 -2.26
CA GLY A 138 -14.60 -8.09 -2.07
C GLY A 138 -15.64 -7.36 -1.22
N VAL A 139 -16.71 -8.09 -0.88
CA VAL A 139 -17.74 -7.59 0.05
C VAL A 139 -17.49 -8.20 1.43
N PRO A 140 -17.21 -7.40 2.46
CA PRO A 140 -17.01 -7.91 3.82
C PRO A 140 -18.17 -8.80 4.25
N MET A 141 -17.88 -9.88 4.94
CA MET A 141 -18.87 -10.89 5.36
C MET A 141 -20.05 -10.29 6.11
N THR A 142 -19.78 -9.26 6.95
CA THR A 142 -20.81 -8.54 7.72
C THR A 142 -21.80 -7.75 6.88
N LEU A 143 -21.47 -7.46 5.60
CA LEU A 143 -22.31 -6.70 4.67
C LEU A 143 -22.98 -7.59 3.63
N ARG A 144 -22.73 -8.91 3.65
CA ARG A 144 -23.36 -9.85 2.70
C ARG A 144 -24.82 -10.08 3.08
N SER A 145 -25.71 -9.82 2.14
CA SER A 145 -27.12 -10.21 2.27
C SER A 145 -27.41 -11.37 1.32
N VAL A 146 -28.33 -12.25 1.71
CA VAL A 146 -28.80 -13.39 0.89
C VAL A 146 -29.44 -12.99 -0.45
N SER A 147 -29.63 -11.69 -0.68
CA SER A 147 -30.28 -11.16 -1.89
C SER A 147 -29.30 -10.69 -2.98
N PHE A 148 -27.99 -10.68 -2.73
CA PHE A 148 -27.00 -10.31 -3.76
C PHE A 148 -26.62 -11.56 -4.56
N GLY A 149 -27.11 -11.62 -5.80
CA GLY A 149 -26.75 -12.65 -6.77
C GLY A 149 -25.31 -12.52 -7.23
N ALA A 150 -24.71 -13.67 -7.56
CA ALA A 150 -23.35 -13.95 -8.04
C ALA A 150 -22.21 -13.46 -7.11
N PRO A 151 -21.47 -14.35 -6.50
CA PRO A 151 -20.33 -13.98 -5.67
C PRO A 151 -19.26 -13.35 -6.57
N TYR A 152 -18.93 -12.08 -6.35
CA TYR A 152 -17.61 -11.59 -6.72
C TYR A 152 -16.61 -12.48 -5.96
N ALA A 153 -15.65 -13.05 -6.67
CA ALA A 153 -14.61 -13.81 -6.03
C ALA A 153 -13.82 -12.88 -5.10
N ASP A 154 -13.85 -13.17 -3.81
CA ASP A 154 -13.06 -12.44 -2.83
C ASP A 154 -11.59 -12.70 -3.09
N THR A 155 -10.79 -11.65 -3.11
CA THR A 155 -9.36 -11.75 -3.34
C THR A 155 -8.58 -10.92 -2.35
N ILE A 156 -7.44 -11.44 -1.93
CA ILE A 156 -6.42 -10.71 -1.19
C ILE A 156 -5.27 -10.43 -2.14
N HIS A 157 -5.03 -9.17 -2.44
CA HIS A 157 -3.86 -8.76 -3.22
C HIS A 157 -2.69 -8.51 -2.29
N LEU A 158 -1.50 -9.02 -2.65
CA LEU A 158 -0.24 -8.70 -2.01
C LEU A 158 0.68 -8.04 -3.02
N PHE A 159 1.30 -6.93 -2.65
CA PHE A 159 2.16 -6.16 -3.55
C PHE A 159 3.63 -6.37 -3.17
N ARG A 160 4.27 -7.34 -3.86
CA ARG A 160 5.61 -7.86 -3.55
C ARG A 160 6.66 -6.76 -3.49
N ALA A 161 6.80 -5.94 -4.52
CA ALA A 161 7.83 -4.89 -4.56
C ALA A 161 7.63 -3.84 -3.48
N ASN A 162 6.37 -3.55 -3.10
CA ASN A 162 6.09 -2.64 -1.99
C ASN A 162 6.47 -3.25 -0.64
N LEU A 163 6.19 -4.55 -0.44
CA LEU A 163 6.56 -5.29 0.77
C LEU A 163 8.08 -5.40 0.92
N GLU A 164 8.80 -5.69 -0.15
CA GLU A 164 10.26 -5.72 -0.18
C GLU A 164 10.86 -4.34 0.12
N ARG A 165 10.31 -3.28 -0.47
CA ARG A 165 10.76 -1.90 -0.26
C ARG A 165 10.76 -1.47 1.21
N VAL A 166 9.83 -1.95 2.01
CA VAL A 166 9.70 -1.60 3.43
C VAL A 166 10.31 -2.64 4.36
N SER A 167 11.01 -3.64 3.83
CA SER A 167 11.60 -4.73 4.58
C SER A 167 13.12 -4.75 4.40
N ALA A 168 13.86 -4.58 5.50
CA ALA A 168 15.32 -4.51 5.45
C ALA A 168 16.00 -5.89 5.33
N THR A 169 15.31 -6.97 5.68
CA THR A 169 15.84 -8.34 5.70
C THR A 169 14.76 -9.34 5.30
N ARG A 170 15.20 -10.55 4.86
CA ARG A 170 14.32 -11.69 4.58
C ARG A 170 13.38 -11.99 5.75
N GLY A 171 13.89 -12.05 6.98
CA GLY A 171 13.07 -12.31 8.16
C GLY A 171 12.04 -11.20 8.45
N ALA A 172 12.38 -9.93 8.18
CA ALA A 172 11.44 -8.82 8.29
C ALA A 172 10.34 -8.91 7.22
N LEU A 173 10.71 -9.30 5.99
CA LEU A 173 9.75 -9.50 4.90
C LEU A 173 8.75 -10.62 5.23
N VAL A 174 9.23 -11.79 5.68
CA VAL A 174 8.38 -12.92 6.08
C VAL A 174 7.37 -12.49 7.15
N LYS A 175 7.83 -11.78 8.19
CA LYS A 175 6.93 -11.26 9.23
C LYS A 175 5.90 -10.29 8.68
N ARG A 176 6.31 -9.41 7.77
CA ARG A 176 5.43 -8.41 7.17
C ARG A 176 4.37 -9.03 6.25
N ILE A 177 4.75 -10.02 5.43
CA ILE A 177 3.78 -10.79 4.63
C ILE A 177 2.69 -11.36 5.53
N ARG A 178 3.07 -12.04 6.63
CA ARG A 178 2.11 -12.61 7.60
C ARG A 178 1.16 -11.56 8.16
N VAL A 179 1.70 -10.43 8.61
CA VAL A 179 0.87 -9.34 9.17
C VAL A 179 -0.11 -8.83 8.12
N VAL A 180 0.35 -8.60 6.88
CA VAL A 180 -0.51 -8.08 5.81
C VAL A 180 -1.58 -9.11 5.42
N VAL A 181 -1.25 -10.40 5.28
CA VAL A 181 -2.25 -11.45 5.00
C VAL A 181 -3.33 -11.47 6.09
N LEU A 182 -2.94 -11.44 7.37
CA LEU A 182 -3.89 -11.43 8.48
C LEU A 182 -4.72 -10.14 8.52
N HIS A 183 -4.13 -8.99 8.18
CA HIS A 183 -4.80 -7.70 8.08
C HIS A 183 -5.89 -7.73 7.01
N GLU A 184 -5.56 -8.14 5.79
CA GLU A 184 -6.51 -8.22 4.68
C GLU A 184 -7.61 -9.28 4.94
N THR A 185 -7.26 -10.38 5.57
CA THR A 185 -8.23 -11.39 6.01
C THR A 185 -9.21 -10.81 7.04
N ALA A 186 -8.74 -9.98 7.95
CA ALA A 186 -9.62 -9.35 8.94
C ALA A 186 -10.61 -8.35 8.29
N HIS A 187 -10.23 -7.70 7.18
CA HIS A 187 -11.16 -6.90 6.38
C HIS A 187 -12.28 -7.74 5.76
N PHE A 188 -11.96 -8.97 5.30
CA PHE A 188 -13.00 -9.93 4.87
C PHE A 188 -14.03 -10.20 5.98
N PHE A 189 -13.57 -10.34 7.24
CA PHE A 189 -14.46 -10.52 8.41
C PHE A 189 -15.15 -9.23 8.86
N GLY A 190 -14.91 -8.11 8.20
CA GLY A 190 -15.58 -6.83 8.47
C GLY A 190 -14.93 -5.99 9.57
N HIS A 191 -13.70 -6.30 9.95
CA HIS A 191 -12.95 -5.47 10.90
C HIS A 191 -12.52 -4.14 10.25
N SER A 192 -12.70 -3.04 10.98
CA SER A 192 -12.26 -1.71 10.58
C SER A 192 -10.79 -1.48 10.93
N GLU A 193 -10.14 -0.52 10.26
CA GLU A 193 -8.78 -0.07 10.57
C GLU A 193 -8.55 0.23 12.05
N ALA A 194 -9.53 0.83 12.72
CA ALA A 194 -9.46 1.13 14.15
C ALA A 194 -9.44 -0.14 15.02
N GLN A 195 -10.13 -1.21 14.60
CA GLN A 195 -10.10 -2.50 15.27
C GLN A 195 -8.77 -3.22 15.02
N LEU A 196 -8.27 -3.19 13.78
CA LEU A 196 -7.00 -3.80 13.41
C LEU A 196 -5.81 -3.17 14.17
N ARG A 197 -5.80 -1.85 14.30
CA ARG A 197 -4.80 -1.17 15.16
C ARG A 197 -4.83 -1.67 16.61
N ARG A 198 -6.00 -1.89 17.21
CA ARG A 198 -6.13 -2.44 18.57
C ARG A 198 -5.66 -3.89 18.67
N MET A 199 -5.74 -4.65 17.58
CA MET A 199 -5.28 -6.04 17.49
C MET A 199 -3.76 -6.14 17.18
N GLY A 200 -3.08 -5.03 16.90
CA GLY A 200 -1.67 -5.00 16.52
C GLY A 200 -1.40 -5.47 15.09
N LEU A 201 -2.41 -5.40 14.22
CA LEU A 201 -2.36 -5.81 12.81
C LEU A 201 -2.26 -4.61 11.83
N ALA A 202 -2.00 -3.41 12.33
CA ALA A 202 -1.87 -2.21 11.51
C ALA A 202 -0.43 -1.69 11.46
#